data_94836eaf400e3677ae18bb90c2e29f01
#
_entry.id   94836eaf400e3677ae18bb90c2e29f01
#
_cell.length_a   1.000
_cell.length_b   1.000
_cell.length_c   1.000
_cell.angle_alpha   90.00
_cell.angle_beta   90.00
_cell.angle_gamma   90.00
#
_symmetry.space_group_name_H-M   'P 1'
#
loop_
_entity.id
_entity.type
_entity.pdbx_description
1 polymer ?
#
loop_
_entity_poly.entity_id
_entity_poly.type
_entity_poly.pdbx_seq_one_letter_code
_entity_poly.pdbx_strand_id
1 'polypeptide(L)'
;MANILITGANGQLGSELRKIGFSPLDEVFFTDVAELDITDCTAIEKFIQVHEVDTIINCAAYTAVDRAEDEPGPAAEINTQAVANLAKAAQKGDCLLIHISTDYVFDGTATTPYTEKIKTCPVSVYGKTKLAGEEAIIRSGCFYIIIRTAWLYSAFGHNFVKTILRLAEERPEINVVNDQIGTPTYAEDLAKAIVKIMANDDRVEHEGIYHYSNAGVCSWYDFAVEIVRLSGLNCRVNPVTTAEYPTKTHRPAYSVLDKTKIKHTFGVEVPEWQEALRRMMGEISGEQRKEKI
;
A
#
# COMPACT_ATOMS: atom_id res chain seq x y z
N MET A 1 -9.93 5.87 -23.34
CA MET A 1 -10.47 6.95 -22.49
C MET A 1 -11.16 6.24 -21.35
N ALA A 2 -10.70 6.46 -20.14
CA ALA A 2 -11.24 5.82 -18.95
C ALA A 2 -11.68 6.89 -17.94
N ASN A 3 -12.78 6.61 -17.19
CA ASN A 3 -13.26 7.43 -16.09
C ASN A 3 -12.86 6.74 -14.78
N ILE A 4 -11.84 7.27 -14.10
CA ILE A 4 -11.16 6.60 -12.99
C ILE A 4 -11.50 7.31 -11.67
N LEU A 5 -12.09 6.57 -10.74
CA LEU A 5 -12.28 7.02 -9.36
C LEU A 5 -11.13 6.53 -8.49
N ILE A 6 -10.42 7.44 -7.82
CA ILE A 6 -9.37 7.13 -6.85
C ILE A 6 -9.84 7.55 -5.47
N THR A 7 -10.00 6.58 -4.55
CA THR A 7 -10.37 6.83 -3.16
C THR A 7 -9.14 6.84 -2.25
N GLY A 8 -9.17 7.59 -1.13
CA GLY A 8 -8.01 7.78 -0.28
C GLY A 8 -6.89 8.56 -0.99
N ALA A 9 -7.27 9.51 -1.82
CA ALA A 9 -6.38 10.24 -2.72
C ALA A 9 -5.35 11.14 -2.01
N ASN A 10 -5.59 11.48 -0.75
CA ASN A 10 -4.67 12.27 0.08
C ASN A 10 -3.66 11.41 0.84
N GLY A 11 -3.78 10.07 0.77
CA GLY A 11 -2.81 9.13 1.31
C GLY A 11 -1.52 9.03 0.47
N GLN A 12 -0.56 8.23 0.92
CA GLN A 12 0.74 8.04 0.25
C GLN A 12 0.58 7.63 -1.22
N LEU A 13 -0.15 6.55 -1.48
CA LEU A 13 -0.32 6.02 -2.82
C LEU A 13 -1.18 6.93 -3.70
N GLY A 14 -2.27 7.48 -3.15
CA GLY A 14 -3.14 8.41 -3.89
C GLY A 14 -2.39 9.66 -4.35
N SER A 15 -1.51 10.20 -3.49
CA SER A 15 -0.64 11.33 -3.83
C SER A 15 0.38 10.99 -4.93
N GLU A 16 0.97 9.79 -4.89
CA GLU A 16 1.88 9.35 -5.95
C GLU A 16 1.15 9.11 -7.28
N LEU A 17 -0.07 8.54 -7.26
CA LEU A 17 -0.90 8.40 -8.46
C LEU A 17 -1.25 9.77 -9.07
N ARG A 18 -1.56 10.77 -8.24
CA ARG A 18 -1.82 12.15 -8.69
C ARG A 18 -0.57 12.79 -9.31
N LYS A 19 0.61 12.54 -8.74
CA LYS A 19 1.89 13.05 -9.23
C LYS A 19 2.30 12.44 -10.57
N ILE A 20 2.14 11.13 -10.73
CA ILE A 20 2.48 10.40 -11.95
C ILE A 20 1.49 10.74 -13.06
N GLY A 21 0.20 10.84 -12.73
CA GLY A 21 -0.88 11.04 -13.67
C GLY A 21 -1.24 9.79 -14.48
N PHE A 22 -2.23 9.95 -15.32
CA PHE A 22 -2.77 8.94 -16.24
C PHE A 22 -2.71 9.45 -17.67
N SER A 23 -3.31 8.74 -18.63
CA SER A 23 -3.40 9.22 -19.99
C SER A 23 -4.12 10.59 -20.02
N PRO A 24 -3.68 11.54 -20.86
CA PRO A 24 -4.41 12.82 -21.04
C PRO A 24 -5.85 12.65 -21.56
N LEU A 25 -6.21 11.46 -22.03
CA LEU A 25 -7.54 11.13 -22.48
C LEU A 25 -8.44 10.61 -21.36
N ASP A 26 -7.87 10.27 -20.18
CA ASP A 26 -8.62 9.73 -19.06
C ASP A 26 -9.15 10.87 -18.18
N GLU A 27 -10.36 10.72 -17.67
CA GLU A 27 -10.91 11.59 -16.63
C GLU A 27 -10.69 10.93 -15.27
N VAL A 28 -10.01 11.64 -14.36
CA VAL A 28 -9.57 11.08 -13.07
C VAL A 28 -10.14 11.89 -11.91
N PHE A 29 -10.94 11.23 -11.09
CA PHE A 29 -11.57 11.79 -9.90
C PHE A 29 -10.80 11.36 -8.66
N PHE A 30 -10.07 12.30 -8.06
CA PHE A 30 -9.33 12.08 -6.82
C PHE A 30 -10.20 12.46 -5.64
N THR A 31 -10.62 11.47 -4.83
CA THR A 31 -11.53 11.66 -3.70
C THR A 31 -10.91 11.17 -2.39
N ASP A 32 -11.26 11.86 -1.31
CA ASP A 32 -11.03 11.40 0.07
C ASP A 32 -12.36 11.50 0.83
N VAL A 33 -12.37 11.28 2.14
CA VAL A 33 -13.60 11.23 2.94
C VAL A 33 -14.47 12.49 2.80
N ALA A 34 -13.87 13.66 2.55
CA ALA A 34 -14.58 14.92 2.38
C ALA A 34 -15.36 14.99 1.05
N GLU A 35 -14.82 14.43 -0.03
CA GLU A 35 -15.43 14.43 -1.36
C GLU A 35 -16.35 13.22 -1.56
N LEU A 36 -15.95 12.05 -1.04
CA LEU A 36 -16.70 10.80 -1.15
C LEU A 36 -16.40 9.88 0.03
N ASP A 37 -17.31 9.81 0.98
CA ASP A 37 -17.24 8.85 2.08
C ASP A 37 -17.56 7.44 1.57
N ILE A 38 -16.57 6.55 1.56
CA ILE A 38 -16.72 5.17 1.08
C ILE A 38 -17.54 4.28 2.03
N THR A 39 -17.92 4.77 3.21
CA THR A 39 -18.87 4.09 4.09
C THR A 39 -20.32 4.28 3.62
N ASP A 40 -20.61 5.32 2.83
CA ASP A 40 -21.93 5.57 2.22
C ASP A 40 -22.04 4.89 0.83
N CYS A 41 -22.63 3.70 0.82
CA CYS A 41 -22.87 2.93 -0.40
C CYS A 41 -23.72 3.72 -1.44
N THR A 42 -24.69 4.52 -0.99
CA THR A 42 -25.56 5.29 -1.88
C THR A 42 -24.81 6.41 -2.58
N ALA A 43 -23.92 7.09 -1.83
CA ALA A 43 -23.05 8.12 -2.39
C ALA A 43 -22.10 7.55 -3.44
N ILE A 44 -21.51 6.36 -3.19
CA ILE A 44 -20.64 5.67 -4.16
C ILE A 44 -21.41 5.31 -5.43
N GLU A 45 -22.58 4.66 -5.33
CA GLU A 45 -23.40 4.28 -6.48
C GLU A 45 -23.78 5.50 -7.33
N LYS A 46 -24.20 6.59 -6.67
CA LYS A 46 -24.53 7.85 -7.35
C LYS A 46 -23.31 8.46 -8.04
N PHE A 47 -22.14 8.44 -7.39
CA PHE A 47 -20.91 8.98 -7.96
C PHE A 47 -20.53 8.23 -9.25
N ILE A 48 -20.53 6.90 -9.20
CA ILE A 48 -20.26 6.03 -10.35
C ILE A 48 -21.21 6.36 -11.52
N GLN A 49 -22.51 6.46 -11.25
CA GLN A 49 -23.50 6.73 -12.27
C GLN A 49 -23.36 8.14 -12.89
N VAL A 50 -23.12 9.17 -12.07
CA VAL A 50 -23.04 10.57 -12.55
C VAL A 50 -21.79 10.81 -13.38
N HIS A 51 -20.67 10.17 -13.00
CA HIS A 51 -19.37 10.34 -13.64
C HIS A 51 -19.02 9.22 -14.60
N GLU A 52 -19.96 8.29 -14.88
CA GLU A 52 -19.74 7.14 -15.77
C GLU A 52 -18.41 6.42 -15.48
N VAL A 53 -18.13 6.20 -14.17
CA VAL A 53 -16.88 5.57 -13.72
C VAL A 53 -16.78 4.14 -14.24
N ASP A 54 -15.68 3.80 -14.88
CA ASP A 54 -15.39 2.45 -15.37
C ASP A 54 -14.33 1.72 -14.53
N THR A 55 -13.53 2.45 -13.76
CA THR A 55 -12.49 1.89 -12.90
C THR A 55 -12.42 2.60 -11.57
N ILE A 56 -12.37 1.83 -10.48
CA ILE A 56 -12.17 2.31 -9.13
C ILE A 56 -10.79 1.86 -8.65
N ILE A 57 -9.94 2.79 -8.20
CA ILE A 57 -8.67 2.49 -7.54
C ILE A 57 -8.82 2.83 -6.06
N ASN A 58 -9.01 1.81 -5.22
CA ASN A 58 -9.19 2.00 -3.79
C ASN A 58 -7.86 2.01 -3.05
N CYS A 59 -7.37 3.21 -2.71
CA CYS A 59 -6.21 3.45 -1.86
C CYS A 59 -6.59 3.73 -0.40
N ALA A 60 -7.90 3.91 -0.10
CA ALA A 60 -8.37 4.16 1.25
C ALA A 60 -8.26 2.91 2.12
N ALA A 61 -7.70 3.08 3.32
CA ALA A 61 -7.60 2.03 4.32
C ALA A 61 -7.36 2.60 5.72
N TYR A 62 -7.82 1.90 6.74
CA TYR A 62 -7.39 2.10 8.12
C TYR A 62 -6.04 1.40 8.31
N THR A 63 -4.95 2.16 8.42
CA THR A 63 -3.58 1.64 8.42
C THR A 63 -2.85 1.73 9.77
N ALA A 64 -3.51 2.22 10.81
CA ALA A 64 -2.95 2.32 12.15
C ALA A 64 -2.96 0.93 12.83
N VAL A 65 -1.99 0.07 12.47
CA VAL A 65 -1.93 -1.36 12.81
C VAL A 65 -2.05 -1.62 14.30
N ASP A 66 -1.26 -0.90 15.14
CA ASP A 66 -1.30 -1.08 16.60
C ASP A 66 -2.61 -0.57 17.23
N ARG A 67 -3.17 0.52 16.66
CA ARG A 67 -4.44 1.09 17.13
C ARG A 67 -5.64 0.23 16.73
N ALA A 68 -5.54 -0.54 15.64
CA ALA A 68 -6.59 -1.47 15.23
C ALA A 68 -6.89 -2.55 16.31
N GLU A 69 -5.89 -2.93 17.12
CA GLU A 69 -6.10 -3.87 18.22
C GLU A 69 -7.00 -3.28 19.34
N ASP A 70 -6.98 -1.94 19.51
CA ASP A 70 -7.86 -1.23 20.47
C ASP A 70 -9.20 -0.86 19.86
N GLU A 71 -9.21 -0.57 18.58
CA GLU A 71 -10.32 -0.01 17.82
C GLU A 71 -10.72 -0.93 16.65
N PRO A 72 -11.14 -2.18 16.91
CA PRO A 72 -11.48 -3.12 15.84
C PRO A 72 -12.69 -2.67 15.00
N GLY A 73 -13.62 -1.90 15.61
CA GLY A 73 -14.80 -1.36 14.93
C GLY A 73 -14.45 -0.44 13.77
N PRO A 74 -13.76 0.69 13.99
CA PRO A 74 -13.28 1.59 12.92
C PRO A 74 -12.42 0.89 11.88
N ALA A 75 -11.55 -0.06 12.29
CA ALA A 75 -10.76 -0.83 11.35
C ALA A 75 -11.64 -1.72 10.44
N ALA A 76 -12.65 -2.38 10.99
CA ALA A 76 -13.59 -3.20 10.22
C ALA A 76 -14.51 -2.35 9.33
N GLU A 77 -14.93 -1.18 9.79
CA GLU A 77 -15.75 -0.24 9.02
C GLU A 77 -15.06 0.16 7.71
N ILE A 78 -13.80 0.60 7.79
CA ILE A 78 -13.06 1.06 6.61
C ILE A 78 -12.49 -0.10 5.79
N ASN A 79 -11.84 -1.09 6.43
CA ASN A 79 -11.14 -2.14 5.71
C ASN A 79 -12.06 -3.28 5.23
N THR A 80 -13.26 -3.40 5.77
CA THR A 80 -14.20 -4.48 5.40
C THR A 80 -15.50 -3.92 4.83
N GLN A 81 -16.27 -3.12 5.62
CA GLN A 81 -17.59 -2.68 5.21
C GLN A 81 -17.53 -1.69 4.04
N ALA A 82 -16.67 -0.68 4.12
CA ALA A 82 -16.50 0.29 3.04
C ALA A 82 -15.97 -0.39 1.75
N VAL A 83 -15.07 -1.37 1.89
CA VAL A 83 -14.61 -2.18 0.75
C VAL A 83 -15.75 -3.00 0.14
N ALA A 84 -16.63 -3.58 0.97
CA ALA A 84 -17.82 -4.28 0.49
C ALA A 84 -18.79 -3.34 -0.26
N ASN A 85 -18.94 -2.08 0.21
CA ASN A 85 -19.74 -1.06 -0.48
C ASN A 85 -19.16 -0.73 -1.86
N LEU A 86 -17.83 -0.51 -1.94
CA LEU A 86 -17.14 -0.27 -3.22
C LEU A 86 -17.31 -1.45 -4.18
N ALA A 87 -17.13 -2.68 -3.69
CA ALA A 87 -17.27 -3.88 -4.50
C ALA A 87 -18.70 -4.07 -5.04
N LYS A 88 -19.71 -3.83 -4.19
CA LYS A 88 -21.12 -3.86 -4.60
C LYS A 88 -21.44 -2.79 -5.63
N ALA A 89 -20.95 -1.56 -5.44
CA ALA A 89 -21.15 -0.47 -6.36
C ALA A 89 -20.42 -0.73 -7.70
N ALA A 90 -19.20 -1.29 -7.66
CA ALA A 90 -18.45 -1.71 -8.83
C ALA A 90 -19.21 -2.79 -9.63
N GLN A 91 -19.74 -3.81 -8.96
CA GLN A 91 -20.54 -4.86 -9.61
C GLN A 91 -21.78 -4.28 -10.29
N LYS A 92 -22.48 -3.36 -9.63
CA LYS A 92 -23.68 -2.74 -10.17
C LYS A 92 -23.39 -1.79 -11.36
N GLY A 93 -22.24 -1.10 -11.32
CA GLY A 93 -21.79 -0.16 -12.35
C GLY A 93 -20.94 -0.79 -13.44
N ASP A 94 -20.71 -2.12 -13.40
CA ASP A 94 -19.82 -2.86 -14.32
C ASP A 94 -18.39 -2.28 -14.34
N CYS A 95 -17.90 -1.84 -13.16
CA CYS A 95 -16.58 -1.22 -13.00
C CYS A 95 -15.52 -2.25 -12.61
N LEU A 96 -14.29 -2.04 -13.06
CA LEU A 96 -13.13 -2.72 -12.50
C LEU A 96 -12.75 -2.12 -11.13
N LEU A 97 -12.60 -2.94 -10.09
CA LEU A 97 -12.10 -2.53 -8.77
C LEU A 97 -10.65 -2.96 -8.56
N ILE A 98 -9.71 -2.01 -8.57
CA ILE A 98 -8.32 -2.22 -8.14
C ILE A 98 -8.24 -1.89 -6.65
N HIS A 99 -7.95 -2.89 -5.80
CA HIS A 99 -7.91 -2.72 -4.35
C HIS A 99 -6.53 -3.00 -3.77
N ILE A 100 -6.05 -2.10 -2.91
CA ILE A 100 -4.76 -2.26 -2.24
C ILE A 100 -4.94 -2.99 -0.92
N SER A 101 -4.34 -4.17 -0.81
CA SER A 101 -4.31 -5.02 0.38
C SER A 101 -2.91 -5.09 0.99
N THR A 102 -2.65 -6.06 1.86
CA THR A 102 -1.47 -6.11 2.73
C THR A 102 -0.89 -7.53 2.84
N ASP A 103 0.40 -7.61 3.16
CA ASP A 103 1.11 -8.80 3.61
C ASP A 103 0.62 -9.35 4.96
N TYR A 104 -0.03 -8.52 5.79
CA TYR A 104 -0.62 -8.94 7.08
C TYR A 104 -1.77 -9.95 6.96
N VAL A 105 -2.20 -10.30 5.75
CA VAL A 105 -3.12 -11.42 5.53
C VAL A 105 -2.46 -12.79 5.75
N PHE A 106 -1.14 -12.84 5.86
CA PHE A 106 -0.37 -14.04 6.19
C PHE A 106 0.03 -14.07 7.67
N ASP A 107 0.44 -15.26 8.16
CA ASP A 107 0.83 -15.48 9.57
C ASP A 107 2.28 -15.04 9.89
N GLY A 108 3.09 -14.77 8.87
CA GLY A 108 4.48 -14.34 9.05
C GLY A 108 5.47 -15.45 9.37
N THR A 109 5.12 -16.73 9.18
CA THR A 109 5.95 -17.91 9.57
C THR A 109 6.68 -18.55 8.40
N ALA A 110 6.47 -18.09 7.16
CA ALA A 110 7.14 -18.65 5.99
C ALA A 110 8.65 -18.43 6.01
N THR A 111 9.37 -19.28 5.29
CA THR A 111 10.82 -19.19 5.06
C THR A 111 11.18 -18.92 3.60
N THR A 112 10.16 -18.80 2.77
CA THR A 112 10.25 -18.47 1.33
C THR A 112 9.20 -17.41 1.00
N PRO A 113 9.36 -16.65 -0.08
CA PRO A 113 8.40 -15.62 -0.45
C PRO A 113 6.97 -16.14 -0.58
N TYR A 114 6.01 -15.42 0.01
CA TYR A 114 4.59 -15.73 -0.09
C TYR A 114 4.11 -15.54 -1.53
N THR A 115 3.58 -16.60 -2.13
CA THR A 115 2.85 -16.54 -3.40
C THR A 115 1.37 -16.30 -3.14
N GLU A 116 0.63 -15.84 -4.16
CA GLU A 116 -0.82 -15.60 -4.06
C GLU A 116 -1.64 -16.87 -3.77
N LYS A 117 -1.02 -18.05 -3.98
CA LYS A 117 -1.64 -19.38 -3.73
C LYS A 117 -1.54 -19.84 -2.28
N ILE A 118 -0.66 -19.21 -1.48
CA ILE A 118 -0.50 -19.59 -0.07
C ILE A 118 -1.75 -19.16 0.68
N LYS A 119 -2.27 -20.09 1.50
CA LYS A 119 -3.45 -19.84 2.32
C LYS A 119 -3.19 -18.69 3.30
N THR A 120 -4.09 -17.74 3.32
CA THR A 120 -4.08 -16.63 4.27
C THR A 120 -4.40 -17.09 5.69
N CYS A 121 -3.72 -16.51 6.68
CA CYS A 121 -3.90 -16.79 8.11
C CYS A 121 -3.53 -15.55 8.95
N PRO A 122 -4.32 -14.46 8.89
CA PRO A 122 -3.97 -13.21 9.58
C PRO A 122 -4.04 -13.38 11.08
N VAL A 123 -3.02 -12.88 11.79
CA VAL A 123 -2.93 -12.93 13.26
C VAL A 123 -3.42 -11.65 13.93
N SER A 124 -3.31 -10.49 13.26
CA SER A 124 -3.71 -9.18 13.78
C SER A 124 -5.13 -8.77 13.37
N VAL A 125 -5.74 -7.84 14.11
CA VAL A 125 -7.04 -7.22 13.74
C VAL A 125 -6.92 -6.52 12.38
N TYR A 126 -5.84 -5.78 12.15
CA TYR A 126 -5.58 -5.14 10.85
C TYR A 126 -5.59 -6.17 9.70
N GLY A 127 -4.81 -7.24 9.82
CA GLY A 127 -4.76 -8.30 8.81
C GLY A 127 -6.11 -8.98 8.59
N LYS A 128 -6.85 -9.28 9.66
CA LYS A 128 -8.20 -9.88 9.60
C LYS A 128 -9.19 -8.97 8.87
N THR A 129 -9.21 -7.67 9.18
CA THR A 129 -10.14 -6.72 8.54
C THR A 129 -9.80 -6.50 7.08
N LYS A 130 -8.50 -6.45 6.70
CA LYS A 130 -8.07 -6.37 5.31
C LYS A 130 -8.45 -7.62 4.52
N LEU A 131 -8.22 -8.81 5.08
CA LEU A 131 -8.61 -10.07 4.44
C LEU A 131 -10.13 -10.16 4.25
N ALA A 132 -10.91 -9.75 5.23
CA ALA A 132 -12.37 -9.73 5.11
C ALA A 132 -12.85 -8.78 3.99
N GLY A 133 -12.12 -7.68 3.73
CA GLY A 133 -12.31 -6.82 2.57
C GLY A 133 -12.02 -7.53 1.24
N GLU A 134 -10.88 -8.25 1.13
CA GLU A 134 -10.58 -9.06 -0.05
C GLU A 134 -11.69 -10.08 -0.34
N GLU A 135 -12.14 -10.79 0.71
CA GLU A 135 -13.22 -11.76 0.59
C GLU A 135 -14.56 -11.13 0.19
N ALA A 136 -14.84 -9.89 0.65
CA ALA A 136 -16.04 -9.16 0.24
C ALA A 136 -16.00 -8.80 -1.25
N ILE A 137 -14.84 -8.39 -1.77
CA ILE A 137 -14.63 -8.14 -3.21
C ILE A 137 -14.89 -9.42 -4.00
N ILE A 138 -14.24 -10.53 -3.65
CA ILE A 138 -14.36 -11.81 -4.35
C ILE A 138 -15.83 -12.29 -4.37
N ARG A 139 -16.55 -12.15 -3.24
CA ARG A 139 -17.96 -12.56 -3.14
C ARG A 139 -18.94 -11.66 -3.89
N SER A 140 -18.56 -10.42 -4.19
CA SER A 140 -19.44 -9.47 -4.87
C SER A 140 -19.70 -9.82 -6.34
N GLY A 141 -18.76 -10.52 -6.98
CA GLY A 141 -18.79 -10.84 -8.40
C GLY A 141 -18.48 -9.65 -9.32
N CYS A 142 -17.90 -8.55 -8.80
CA CYS A 142 -17.36 -7.48 -9.66
C CYS A 142 -16.04 -7.93 -10.29
N PHE A 143 -15.63 -7.29 -11.38
CA PHE A 143 -14.25 -7.43 -11.88
C PHE A 143 -13.28 -6.80 -10.88
N TYR A 144 -12.18 -7.50 -10.57
CA TYR A 144 -11.25 -7.01 -9.55
C TYR A 144 -9.79 -7.35 -9.83
N ILE A 145 -8.91 -6.47 -9.35
CA ILE A 145 -7.49 -6.70 -9.19
C ILE A 145 -7.14 -6.31 -7.74
N ILE A 146 -6.82 -7.28 -6.90
CA ILE A 146 -6.36 -7.05 -5.53
C ILE A 146 -4.83 -7.08 -5.53
N ILE A 147 -4.20 -6.02 -5.06
CA ILE A 147 -2.74 -5.94 -4.96
C ILE A 147 -2.35 -5.92 -3.48
N ARG A 148 -1.76 -7.02 -2.99
CA ARG A 148 -1.15 -7.08 -1.66
C ARG A 148 0.22 -6.43 -1.71
N THR A 149 0.48 -5.52 -0.80
CA THR A 149 1.77 -4.81 -0.68
C THR A 149 2.27 -4.84 0.76
N ALA A 150 3.53 -4.45 0.97
CA ALA A 150 4.20 -4.45 2.27
C ALA A 150 5.04 -3.18 2.45
N TRP A 151 5.17 -2.69 3.69
CA TRP A 151 6.12 -1.66 4.09
C TRP A 151 6.11 -0.42 3.19
N LEU A 152 4.90 0.08 2.88
CA LEU A 152 4.70 1.21 1.97
C LEU A 152 5.30 2.50 2.54
N TYR A 153 6.08 3.22 1.72
CA TYR A 153 6.65 4.51 2.05
C TYR A 153 6.61 5.46 0.84
N SER A 154 6.64 6.76 1.09
CA SER A 154 6.56 7.81 0.08
C SER A 154 7.14 9.12 0.60
N ALA A 155 7.42 10.07 -0.29
CA ALA A 155 7.65 11.46 0.06
C ALA A 155 6.42 12.12 0.71
N PHE A 156 5.22 11.57 0.51
CA PHE A 156 3.96 12.03 1.12
C PHE A 156 3.61 11.28 2.40
N GLY A 157 2.78 11.90 3.25
CA GLY A 157 2.22 11.30 4.46
C GLY A 157 3.26 10.92 5.52
N HIS A 158 2.83 10.10 6.48
CA HIS A 158 3.67 9.55 7.54
C HIS A 158 4.10 8.13 7.19
N ASN A 159 5.38 7.81 7.40
CA ASN A 159 5.92 6.48 7.14
C ASN A 159 7.21 6.23 7.92
N PHE A 160 7.72 5.01 7.80
CA PHE A 160 8.93 4.59 8.50
C PHE A 160 10.15 5.43 8.12
N VAL A 161 10.36 5.76 6.83
CA VAL A 161 11.51 6.55 6.37
C VAL A 161 11.55 7.92 7.06
N LYS A 162 10.42 8.65 7.03
CA LYS A 162 10.31 9.95 7.69
C LYS A 162 10.48 9.86 9.21
N THR A 163 10.00 8.77 9.81
CA THR A 163 10.18 8.53 11.25
C THR A 163 11.66 8.34 11.59
N ILE A 164 12.39 7.52 10.82
CA ILE A 164 13.82 7.30 11.03
C ILE A 164 14.61 8.60 10.81
N LEU A 165 14.33 9.37 9.76
CA LEU A 165 14.99 10.65 9.51
C LEU A 165 14.82 11.61 10.70
N ARG A 166 13.58 11.81 11.18
CA ARG A 166 13.32 12.66 12.35
C ARG A 166 14.04 12.18 13.59
N LEU A 167 13.99 10.88 13.88
CA LEU A 167 14.68 10.32 15.05
C LEU A 167 16.20 10.45 14.94
N ALA A 168 16.77 10.29 13.75
CA ALA A 168 18.19 10.43 13.51
C ALA A 168 18.69 11.89 13.60
N GLU A 169 17.82 12.88 13.34
CA GLU A 169 18.11 14.29 13.60
C GLU A 169 18.09 14.63 15.10
N GLU A 170 17.19 14.00 15.86
CA GLU A 170 16.95 14.30 17.29
C GLU A 170 17.88 13.52 18.22
N ARG A 171 18.46 12.39 17.78
CA ARG A 171 19.15 11.41 18.66
C ARG A 171 20.47 10.94 18.08
N PRO A 172 21.50 10.74 18.93
CA PRO A 172 22.78 10.18 18.50
C PRO A 172 22.69 8.68 18.16
N GLU A 173 21.67 7.98 18.69
CA GLU A 173 21.42 6.57 18.42
C GLU A 173 19.94 6.21 18.49
N ILE A 174 19.55 5.18 17.73
CA ILE A 174 18.20 4.61 17.69
C ILE A 174 18.26 3.08 17.67
N ASN A 175 17.25 2.43 18.24
CA ASN A 175 17.12 0.97 18.25
C ASN A 175 16.06 0.55 17.21
N VAL A 176 16.38 -0.42 16.36
CA VAL A 176 15.48 -0.91 15.30
C VAL A 176 15.53 -2.44 15.24
N VAL A 177 14.37 -3.08 15.10
CA VAL A 177 14.23 -4.54 15.05
C VAL A 177 14.94 -5.14 13.82
N ASN A 178 15.68 -6.24 14.04
CA ASN A 178 16.47 -6.91 12.99
C ASN A 178 15.98 -8.32 12.65
N ASP A 179 14.98 -8.84 13.37
CA ASP A 179 14.42 -10.18 13.23
C ASP A 179 13.03 -10.19 12.55
N GLN A 180 12.63 -9.07 11.95
CA GLN A 180 11.46 -8.95 11.09
C GLN A 180 11.94 -8.68 9.66
N ILE A 181 11.69 -9.64 8.78
CA ILE A 181 12.22 -9.66 7.40
C ILE A 181 11.08 -9.39 6.40
N GLY A 182 11.31 -8.46 5.50
CA GLY A 182 10.32 -8.07 4.49
C GLY A 182 10.96 -7.36 3.30
N THR A 183 10.15 -6.61 2.57
CA THR A 183 10.61 -5.76 1.48
C THR A 183 9.89 -4.43 1.52
N PRO A 184 10.60 -3.29 1.61
CA PRO A 184 9.98 -1.97 1.49
C PRO A 184 9.36 -1.77 0.11
N THR A 185 8.26 -1.01 0.05
CA THR A 185 7.60 -0.63 -1.20
C THR A 185 7.55 0.88 -1.33
N TYR A 186 8.24 1.43 -2.31
CA TYR A 186 8.08 2.83 -2.67
C TYR A 186 6.74 3.03 -3.37
N ALA A 187 5.90 3.89 -2.84
CA ALA A 187 4.54 4.09 -3.34
C ALA A 187 4.51 4.61 -4.78
N GLU A 188 5.54 5.36 -5.24
CA GLU A 188 5.68 5.74 -6.63
C GLU A 188 5.84 4.52 -7.56
N ASP A 189 6.61 3.51 -7.15
CA ASP A 189 6.77 2.29 -7.96
C ASP A 189 5.48 1.47 -8.02
N LEU A 190 4.74 1.38 -6.92
CA LEU A 190 3.41 0.78 -6.90
C LEU A 190 2.43 1.57 -7.77
N ALA A 191 2.46 2.90 -7.72
CA ALA A 191 1.64 3.76 -8.57
C ALA A 191 1.95 3.56 -10.06
N LYS A 192 3.25 3.46 -10.43
CA LYS A 192 3.67 3.13 -11.80
C LYS A 192 3.15 1.75 -12.24
N ALA A 193 3.20 0.76 -11.33
CA ALA A 193 2.65 -0.56 -11.61
C ALA A 193 1.13 -0.51 -11.87
N ILE A 194 0.38 0.25 -11.06
CA ILE A 194 -1.07 0.45 -11.26
C ILE A 194 -1.36 1.15 -12.60
N VAL A 195 -0.64 2.23 -12.93
CA VAL A 195 -0.79 2.91 -14.23
C VAL A 195 -0.46 1.96 -15.39
N LYS A 196 0.55 1.08 -15.24
CA LYS A 196 0.87 0.06 -16.23
C LYS A 196 -0.24 -0.99 -16.39
N ILE A 197 -0.87 -1.39 -15.29
CA ILE A 197 -2.06 -2.28 -15.31
C ILE A 197 -3.21 -1.58 -16.04
N MET A 198 -3.45 -0.30 -15.76
CA MET A 198 -4.51 0.48 -16.43
C MET A 198 -4.28 0.62 -17.93
N ALA A 199 -3.04 0.66 -18.37
CA ALA A 199 -2.67 0.72 -19.79
C ALA A 199 -2.79 -0.63 -20.54
N ASN A 200 -3.12 -1.73 -19.83
CA ASN A 200 -3.36 -3.03 -20.44
C ASN A 200 -4.83 -3.16 -20.85
N ASP A 201 -5.10 -3.32 -22.13
CA ASP A 201 -6.47 -3.40 -22.66
C ASP A 201 -7.23 -4.65 -22.17
N ASP A 202 -6.49 -5.75 -21.92
CA ASP A 202 -7.05 -7.04 -21.46
C ASP A 202 -7.10 -7.13 -19.92
N ARG A 203 -6.91 -6.02 -19.18
CA ARG A 203 -6.79 -6.02 -17.70
C ARG A 203 -7.98 -6.67 -16.99
N VAL A 204 -9.17 -6.59 -17.55
CA VAL A 204 -10.39 -7.20 -16.99
C VAL A 204 -10.34 -8.73 -17.09
N GLU A 205 -9.71 -9.28 -18.14
CA GLU A 205 -9.53 -10.73 -18.30
C GLU A 205 -8.53 -11.31 -17.30
N HIS A 206 -7.73 -10.45 -16.65
CA HIS A 206 -6.71 -10.80 -15.67
C HIS A 206 -7.15 -10.53 -14.24
N GLU A 207 -8.46 -10.68 -13.95
CA GLU A 207 -8.94 -10.55 -12.57
C GLU A 207 -8.20 -11.48 -11.61
N GLY A 208 -8.03 -11.03 -10.36
CA GLY A 208 -7.40 -11.86 -9.35
C GLY A 208 -6.58 -11.11 -8.32
N ILE A 209 -5.88 -11.90 -7.50
CA ILE A 209 -4.97 -11.39 -6.46
C ILE A 209 -3.55 -11.38 -7.01
N TYR A 210 -2.83 -10.31 -6.72
CA TYR A 210 -1.45 -10.07 -7.10
C TYR A 210 -0.64 -9.55 -5.92
N HIS A 211 0.67 -9.75 -5.97
CA HIS A 211 1.60 -9.22 -5.00
C HIS A 211 2.50 -8.16 -5.64
N TYR A 212 2.73 -7.05 -4.94
CA TYR A 212 3.69 -6.04 -5.35
C TYR A 212 4.47 -5.47 -4.16
N SER A 213 5.77 -5.52 -4.22
CA SER A 213 6.73 -4.74 -3.42
C SER A 213 7.96 -4.51 -4.29
N ASN A 214 8.88 -3.65 -3.88
CA ASN A 214 10.17 -3.57 -4.58
C ASN A 214 10.92 -4.91 -4.51
N ALA A 215 11.98 -5.10 -5.28
CA ALA A 215 12.81 -6.30 -5.25
C ALA A 215 13.79 -6.27 -4.06
N GLY A 216 14.41 -7.41 -3.77
CA GLY A 216 15.30 -7.60 -2.64
C GLY A 216 14.58 -7.94 -1.34
N VAL A 217 15.37 -8.09 -0.28
CA VAL A 217 14.91 -8.48 1.07
C VAL A 217 15.78 -7.76 2.07
N CYS A 218 15.18 -7.26 3.16
CA CYS A 218 15.89 -6.65 4.27
C CYS A 218 15.12 -6.78 5.59
N SER A 219 15.78 -6.53 6.72
CA SER A 219 15.12 -6.26 7.99
C SER A 219 14.74 -4.78 8.10
N TRP A 220 13.90 -4.42 9.08
CA TRP A 220 13.68 -3.01 9.43
C TRP A 220 14.97 -2.31 9.84
N TYR A 221 15.90 -3.05 10.50
CA TYR A 221 17.22 -2.54 10.84
C TYR A 221 18.03 -2.19 9.58
N ASP A 222 18.13 -3.09 8.60
CA ASP A 222 18.86 -2.83 7.35
C ASP A 222 18.28 -1.62 6.62
N PHE A 223 16.96 -1.53 6.59
CA PHE A 223 16.25 -0.40 5.98
C PHE A 223 16.57 0.92 6.69
N ALA A 224 16.56 0.94 8.05
CA ALA A 224 16.92 2.11 8.83
C ALA A 224 18.39 2.53 8.66
N VAL A 225 19.33 1.56 8.61
CA VAL A 225 20.75 1.82 8.34
C VAL A 225 20.94 2.51 7.00
N GLU A 226 20.26 2.02 5.95
CA GLU A 226 20.37 2.64 4.61
C GLU A 226 19.75 4.04 4.56
N ILE A 227 18.62 4.28 5.26
CA ILE A 227 18.01 5.61 5.39
C ILE A 227 18.98 6.59 6.03
N VAL A 228 19.59 6.24 7.18
CA VAL A 228 20.55 7.09 7.88
C VAL A 228 21.78 7.32 7.00
N ARG A 229 22.31 6.29 6.35
CA ARG A 229 23.45 6.41 5.44
C ARG A 229 23.17 7.41 4.30
N LEU A 230 22.00 7.33 3.67
CA LEU A 230 21.63 8.21 2.55
C LEU A 230 21.35 9.65 2.99
N SER A 231 20.89 9.84 4.23
CA SER A 231 20.63 11.18 4.78
C SER A 231 21.90 11.95 5.15
N GLY A 232 23.01 11.25 5.35
CA GLY A 232 24.26 11.84 5.86
C GLY A 232 24.21 12.27 7.33
N LEU A 233 23.15 11.90 8.08
CA LEU A 233 23.01 12.19 9.48
C LEU A 233 23.96 11.32 10.33
N ASN A 234 24.46 11.89 11.42
CA ASN A 234 25.33 11.17 12.35
C ASN A 234 24.52 10.54 13.48
N CYS A 235 23.87 9.43 13.16
CA CYS A 235 23.06 8.66 14.12
C CYS A 235 23.41 7.16 14.02
N ARG A 236 23.69 6.53 15.15
CA ARG A 236 23.96 5.10 15.20
C ARG A 236 22.64 4.33 15.22
N VAL A 237 22.49 3.35 14.34
CA VAL A 237 21.36 2.41 14.37
C VAL A 237 21.81 1.14 15.07
N ASN A 238 21.17 0.77 16.17
CA ASN A 238 21.45 -0.45 16.94
C ASN A 238 20.41 -1.52 16.60
N PRO A 239 20.84 -2.75 16.26
CA PRO A 239 19.92 -3.85 16.05
C PRO A 239 19.37 -4.33 17.42
N VAL A 240 18.06 -4.58 17.47
CA VAL A 240 17.38 -5.20 18.61
C VAL A 240 16.44 -6.30 18.09
N THR A 241 16.08 -7.24 18.95
CA THR A 241 15.08 -8.27 18.62
C THR A 241 13.66 -7.77 18.87
N THR A 242 12.66 -8.44 18.28
CA THR A 242 11.24 -8.18 18.56
C THR A 242 10.92 -8.30 20.06
N ALA A 243 11.58 -9.23 20.77
CA ALA A 243 11.40 -9.40 22.21
C ALA A 243 11.90 -8.19 23.03
N GLU A 244 12.95 -7.50 22.56
CA GLU A 244 13.51 -6.30 23.17
C GLU A 244 12.75 -5.02 22.82
N TYR A 245 11.90 -5.07 21.75
CA TYR A 245 11.09 -3.96 21.30
C TYR A 245 9.62 -4.36 21.19
N PRO A 246 8.92 -4.60 22.31
CA PRO A 246 7.55 -5.08 22.30
C PRO A 246 6.61 -4.04 21.65
N THR A 247 5.79 -4.50 20.72
CA THR A 247 4.70 -3.74 20.10
C THR A 247 3.37 -4.37 20.45
N LYS A 248 2.27 -3.61 20.36
CA LYS A 248 0.94 -4.11 20.70
C LYS A 248 0.48 -5.19 19.72
N THR A 249 0.67 -4.93 18.43
CA THR A 249 0.36 -5.89 17.38
C THR A 249 1.52 -6.86 17.21
N HIS A 250 1.19 -8.15 17.11
CA HIS A 250 2.15 -9.14 16.68
C HIS A 250 2.56 -8.87 15.22
N ARG A 251 3.81 -8.49 15.02
CA ARG A 251 4.35 -8.22 13.68
C ARG A 251 4.93 -9.50 13.07
N PRO A 252 4.72 -9.74 11.76
CA PRO A 252 5.24 -10.94 11.11
C PRO A 252 6.77 -10.97 11.13
N ALA A 253 7.36 -12.12 11.48
CA ALA A 253 8.81 -12.31 11.40
C ALA A 253 9.29 -12.35 9.93
N TYR A 254 8.41 -12.78 9.01
CA TYR A 254 8.70 -12.84 7.58
C TYR A 254 7.49 -12.37 6.76
N SER A 255 7.69 -11.41 5.86
CA SER A 255 6.61 -10.83 5.03
C SER A 255 7.00 -10.60 3.57
N VAL A 256 8.03 -11.29 3.08
CA VAL A 256 8.46 -11.15 1.68
C VAL A 256 7.41 -11.73 0.74
N LEU A 257 6.96 -10.93 -0.22
CA LEU A 257 5.99 -11.30 -1.23
C LEU A 257 6.68 -11.75 -2.53
N ASP A 258 6.18 -12.79 -3.18
CA ASP A 258 6.56 -13.16 -4.54
C ASP A 258 5.86 -12.23 -5.55
N LYS A 259 6.59 -11.64 -6.48
CA LYS A 259 6.09 -10.70 -7.49
C LYS A 259 6.06 -11.30 -8.89
N THR A 260 6.28 -12.60 -9.01
CA THR A 260 6.39 -13.28 -10.32
C THR A 260 5.10 -13.14 -11.12
N LYS A 261 3.94 -13.34 -10.49
CA LYS A 261 2.64 -13.27 -11.17
C LYS A 261 2.40 -11.89 -11.79
N ILE A 262 2.50 -10.81 -11.03
CA ILE A 262 2.22 -9.46 -11.53
C ILE A 262 3.19 -9.04 -12.65
N LYS A 263 4.47 -9.42 -12.54
CA LYS A 263 5.48 -9.17 -13.58
C LYS A 263 5.14 -9.87 -14.89
N HIS A 264 4.76 -11.14 -14.84
CA HIS A 264 4.43 -11.92 -16.03
C HIS A 264 3.11 -11.48 -16.66
N THR A 265 2.10 -11.16 -15.87
CA THR A 265 0.77 -10.80 -16.37
C THR A 265 0.76 -9.40 -16.99
N PHE A 266 1.36 -8.41 -16.33
CA PHE A 266 1.23 -7.01 -16.74
C PHE A 266 2.54 -6.38 -17.22
N GLY A 267 3.65 -7.11 -17.19
CA GLY A 267 4.95 -6.57 -17.59
C GLY A 267 5.42 -5.40 -16.71
N VAL A 268 5.02 -5.38 -15.42
CA VAL A 268 5.43 -4.33 -14.49
C VAL A 268 6.89 -4.47 -14.11
N GLU A 269 7.56 -3.34 -13.92
CA GLU A 269 8.91 -3.28 -13.38
C GLU A 269 8.87 -3.37 -11.86
N VAL A 270 9.87 -4.02 -11.29
CA VAL A 270 10.05 -4.18 -9.84
C VAL A 270 11.50 -3.81 -9.51
N PRO A 271 11.79 -2.50 -9.30
CA PRO A 271 13.13 -2.03 -8.94
C PRO A 271 13.58 -2.56 -7.59
N GLU A 272 14.91 -2.64 -7.37
CA GLU A 272 15.49 -2.96 -6.06
C GLU A 272 15.13 -1.91 -5.01
N TRP A 273 14.88 -2.34 -3.77
CA TRP A 273 14.42 -1.45 -2.71
C TRP A 273 15.45 -0.34 -2.38
N GLN A 274 16.75 -0.61 -2.51
CA GLN A 274 17.78 0.43 -2.29
C GLN A 274 17.74 1.50 -3.37
N GLU A 275 17.48 1.14 -4.63
CA GLU A 275 17.32 2.09 -5.72
C GLU A 275 16.06 2.94 -5.53
N ALA A 276 14.96 2.32 -5.18
CA ALA A 276 13.71 2.99 -4.87
C ALA A 276 13.86 3.98 -3.70
N LEU A 277 14.55 3.58 -2.63
CA LEU A 277 14.85 4.44 -1.50
C LEU A 277 15.72 5.65 -1.89
N ARG A 278 16.76 5.45 -2.71
CA ARG A 278 17.59 6.57 -3.19
C ARG A 278 16.78 7.60 -3.98
N ARG A 279 15.85 7.15 -4.83
CA ARG A 279 14.95 8.05 -5.58
C ARG A 279 14.09 8.89 -4.63
N MET A 280 13.42 8.26 -3.67
CA MET A 280 12.59 8.95 -2.69
C MET A 280 13.40 9.94 -1.83
N MET A 281 14.60 9.54 -1.37
CA MET A 281 15.49 10.43 -0.59
C MET A 281 15.94 11.65 -1.41
N GLY A 282 16.15 11.48 -2.72
CA GLY A 282 16.46 12.56 -3.64
C GLY A 282 15.31 13.57 -3.78
N GLU A 283 14.07 13.11 -3.77
CA GLU A 283 12.88 13.99 -3.80
C GLU A 283 12.78 14.85 -2.54
N ILE A 284 12.84 14.24 -1.36
CA ILE A 284 12.78 14.97 -0.08
C ILE A 284 13.88 16.04 0.00
N SER A 285 15.11 15.69 -0.39
CA SER A 285 16.24 16.63 -0.38
C SER A 285 16.06 17.77 -1.39
N GLY A 286 15.42 17.50 -2.53
CA GLY A 286 15.11 18.49 -3.56
C GLY A 286 14.02 19.46 -3.14
N GLU A 287 12.99 18.98 -2.44
CA GLU A 287 11.91 19.82 -1.89
C GLU A 287 12.41 20.74 -0.79
N GLN A 288 13.21 20.23 0.16
CA GLN A 288 13.82 21.04 1.22
C GLN A 288 14.75 22.16 0.69
N ARG A 289 15.36 21.97 -0.48
CA ARG A 289 16.16 23.04 -1.14
C ARG A 289 15.29 24.11 -1.77
N LYS A 290 14.09 23.76 -2.29
CA LYS A 290 13.17 24.73 -2.89
C LYS A 290 12.46 25.60 -1.83
N GLU A 291 12.19 25.06 -0.64
CA GLU A 291 11.59 25.82 0.47
C GLU A 291 12.56 26.80 1.14
N LYS A 292 13.88 26.69 0.91
CA LYS A 292 14.93 27.56 1.47
C LYS A 292 15.39 28.67 0.51
N ILE A 293 14.83 28.76 -0.68
CA ILE A 293 15.04 29.82 -1.69
C ILE A 293 13.82 30.73 -1.77
#